data_cc7807ca4ea7470c4d292d69ff2a71d5
#
_entry.id   cc7807ca4ea7470c4d292d69ff2a71d5
#
_cell.length_a   1.000
_cell.length_b   1.000
_cell.length_c   1.000
_cell.angle_alpha   90.00
_cell.angle_beta   90.00
_cell.angle_gamma   90.00
#
_symmetry.space_group_name_H-M   'P 1'
#
loop_
_entity.id
_entity.type
_entity.pdbx_description
1 polymer ?
#
loop_
_entity_poly.entity_id
_entity_poly.type
_entity_poly.pdbx_seq_one_letter_code
_entity_poly.pdbx_strand_id
1 'polypeptide(L)'
;RGNYPVFKRNLRQWMMRITAYGKRLEDDLDTIDWPDKVRAMQRNWIGRSEGATVRFDVSGAPGAGSSPSVLEVYTTRPDTLFGATFMVVAPEHPILGGTAGGDADDEAALTLPQAWPEGTKNAWTGGAATPRQAVAAYRAQASAKSEAERVDEERTKTGVFTGLFGINPVNGQPVPVFVADYVLWGYGTGAIMAVPAHDDRDWAFA
;
A
#
# COMPACT_ATOMS: atom_id res chain seq x y z
N ARG A 1 31.68 -5.64 9.55
CA ARG A 1 32.82 -6.51 9.82
C ARG A 1 32.39 -7.95 9.60
N GLY A 2 33.03 -8.72 8.72
CA GLY A 2 32.86 -10.17 8.61
C GLY A 2 32.14 -10.72 7.39
N ASN A 3 31.68 -9.92 6.46
CA ASN A 3 31.09 -10.36 5.18
C ASN A 3 30.10 -11.56 5.29
N TYR A 4 29.29 -11.56 6.36
CA TYR A 4 28.26 -12.58 6.56
C TYR A 4 27.01 -12.24 5.74
N PRO A 5 26.32 -13.24 5.17
CA PRO A 5 25.06 -13.00 4.47
C PRO A 5 24.01 -12.46 5.46
N VAL A 6 23.33 -11.40 5.04
CA VAL A 6 22.24 -10.78 5.82
C VAL A 6 20.94 -10.97 5.07
N PHE A 7 19.92 -11.45 5.77
CA PHE A 7 18.58 -11.63 5.22
C PHE A 7 17.51 -11.24 6.23
N LYS A 8 16.41 -10.74 5.75
CA LYS A 8 15.25 -10.39 6.58
C LYS A 8 14.45 -11.65 6.92
N ARG A 9 14.07 -11.79 8.19
CA ARG A 9 13.15 -12.83 8.65
C ARG A 9 12.40 -12.37 9.89
N ASN A 10 11.23 -12.95 10.10
CA ASN A 10 10.45 -12.69 11.32
C ASN A 10 11.16 -13.28 12.55
N LEU A 11 11.38 -12.45 13.55
CA LEU A 11 11.93 -12.85 14.84
C LEU A 11 10.88 -12.69 15.93
N ARG A 12 10.76 -13.69 16.79
CA ARG A 12 9.94 -13.57 18.01
C ARG A 12 10.69 -12.72 19.03
N GLN A 13 10.12 -11.57 19.37
CA GLN A 13 10.72 -10.64 20.33
C GLN A 13 9.64 -9.86 21.08
N TRP A 14 10.04 -9.18 22.15
CA TRP A 14 9.17 -8.28 22.87
C TRP A 14 8.82 -7.06 21.99
N MET A 15 7.52 -6.75 21.91
CA MET A 15 7.03 -5.58 21.21
C MET A 15 6.26 -4.67 22.17
N MET A 16 6.57 -3.37 22.12
CA MET A 16 5.85 -2.36 22.90
C MET A 16 4.75 -1.74 22.04
N ARG A 17 3.55 -1.61 22.59
CA ARG A 17 2.43 -0.91 21.92
C ARG A 17 2.56 0.60 22.14
N ILE A 18 3.57 1.22 21.55
CA ILE A 18 3.88 2.63 21.78
C ILE A 18 2.75 3.57 21.35
N THR A 19 1.95 3.20 20.33
CA THR A 19 0.81 4.00 19.86
C THR A 19 -0.44 3.87 20.73
N ALA A 20 -0.50 2.88 21.64
CA ALA A 20 -1.69 2.66 22.48
C ALA A 20 -2.01 3.84 23.42
N TYR A 21 -1.01 4.63 23.76
CA TYR A 21 -1.13 5.79 24.63
C TYR A 21 -1.07 7.12 23.89
N GLY A 22 -0.96 7.13 22.56
CA GLY A 22 -0.79 8.34 21.75
C GLY A 22 -1.86 9.39 22.06
N LYS A 23 -3.14 8.99 22.01
CA LYS A 23 -4.25 9.90 22.34
C LYS A 23 -4.17 10.45 23.76
N ARG A 24 -3.91 9.60 24.76
CA ARG A 24 -3.82 10.03 26.17
C ARG A 24 -2.64 10.98 26.37
N LEU A 25 -1.49 10.70 25.77
CA LEU A 25 -0.31 11.57 25.84
C LEU A 25 -0.60 12.95 25.26
N GLU A 26 -1.39 13.04 24.18
CA GLU A 26 -1.80 14.30 23.59
C GLU A 26 -2.80 15.04 24.49
N ASP A 27 -3.84 14.36 24.99
CA ASP A 27 -4.88 14.93 25.85
C ASP A 27 -4.26 15.44 27.18
N ASP A 28 -3.33 14.71 27.78
CA ASP A 28 -2.68 15.06 29.05
C ASP A 28 -1.74 16.29 28.93
N LEU A 29 -1.36 16.72 27.71
CA LEU A 29 -0.56 17.94 27.51
C LEU A 29 -1.27 19.21 28.01
N ASP A 30 -2.59 19.21 28.10
CA ASP A 30 -3.36 20.35 28.62
C ASP A 30 -3.42 20.36 30.16
N THR A 31 -3.00 19.31 30.82
CA THR A 31 -2.99 19.18 32.29
C THR A 31 -1.65 19.58 32.93
N ILE A 32 -0.60 19.79 32.12
CA ILE A 32 0.75 20.10 32.60
C ILE A 32 1.15 21.53 32.29
N ASP A 33 1.91 22.14 33.21
CA ASP A 33 2.43 23.50 33.05
C ASP A 33 3.72 23.51 32.21
N TRP A 34 3.55 23.24 30.92
CA TRP A 34 4.63 23.32 29.94
C TRP A 34 4.50 24.53 29.04
N PRO A 35 5.62 25.11 28.58
CA PRO A 35 5.58 26.18 27.59
C PRO A 35 4.83 25.76 26.32
N ASP A 36 4.06 26.68 25.73
CA ASP A 36 3.24 26.41 24.54
C ASP A 36 4.03 25.80 23.38
N LYS A 37 5.27 26.29 23.18
CA LYS A 37 6.16 25.75 22.16
C LYS A 37 6.45 24.25 22.36
N VAL A 38 6.66 23.84 23.60
CA VAL A 38 6.94 22.42 23.92
C VAL A 38 5.70 21.58 23.73
N ARG A 39 4.51 22.05 24.17
CA ARG A 39 3.24 21.37 23.93
C ARG A 39 2.96 21.21 22.44
N ALA A 40 3.17 22.27 21.64
CA ALA A 40 3.03 22.20 20.20
C ALA A 40 3.98 21.16 19.55
N MET A 41 5.24 21.13 19.99
CA MET A 41 6.20 20.13 19.49
C MET A 41 5.76 18.70 19.81
N GLN A 42 5.23 18.44 21.00
CA GLN A 42 4.75 17.11 21.39
C GLN A 42 3.51 16.71 20.58
N ARG A 43 2.54 17.61 20.38
CA ARG A 43 1.38 17.36 19.52
C ARG A 43 1.79 17.03 18.09
N ASN A 44 2.70 17.81 17.53
CA ASN A 44 3.21 17.57 16.18
C ASN A 44 3.97 16.22 16.07
N TRP A 45 4.69 15.82 17.13
CA TRP A 45 5.39 14.54 17.17
C TRP A 45 4.42 13.37 17.24
N ILE A 46 3.37 13.45 18.05
CA ILE A 46 2.32 12.42 18.14
C ILE A 46 1.57 12.34 16.81
N GLY A 47 1.30 13.48 16.17
CA GLY A 47 0.78 13.56 14.82
C GLY A 47 -0.61 12.94 14.69
N ARG A 48 -1.57 13.33 15.55
CA ARG A 48 -2.96 12.84 15.44
C ARG A 48 -3.49 13.11 14.04
N SER A 49 -3.97 12.05 13.42
CA SER A 49 -4.58 12.10 12.09
C SER A 49 -6.00 11.56 12.15
N GLU A 50 -6.94 12.29 11.55
CA GLU A 50 -8.33 11.86 11.40
C GLU A 50 -8.62 11.56 9.95
N GLY A 51 -9.33 10.47 9.71
CA GLY A 51 -9.65 10.03 8.35
C GLY A 51 -10.74 8.97 8.34
N ALA A 52 -10.97 8.41 7.18
CA ALA A 52 -11.95 7.36 6.97
C ALA A 52 -11.31 6.12 6.33
N THR A 53 -11.81 4.95 6.69
CA THR A 53 -11.54 3.72 5.96
C THR A 53 -12.58 3.56 4.87
N VAL A 54 -12.12 3.49 3.64
CA VAL A 54 -12.97 3.30 2.44
C VAL A 54 -12.76 1.89 1.93
N ARG A 55 -13.86 1.23 1.55
CA ARG A 55 -13.86 -0.15 1.05
C ARG A 55 -14.16 -0.14 -0.44
N PHE A 56 -13.30 -0.77 -1.20
CA PHE A 56 -13.45 -0.99 -2.64
C PHE A 56 -13.69 -2.48 -2.87
N ASP A 57 -14.80 -2.82 -3.48
CA ASP A 57 -15.02 -4.18 -3.97
C ASP A 57 -14.06 -4.45 -5.12
N VAL A 58 -13.39 -5.61 -5.10
CA VAL A 58 -12.38 -5.95 -6.10
C VAL A 58 -12.97 -6.92 -7.12
N SER A 59 -12.86 -6.58 -8.39
CA SER A 59 -13.23 -7.42 -9.52
C SER A 59 -11.98 -7.96 -10.24
N GLY A 60 -12.15 -9.07 -10.95
CA GLY A 60 -11.08 -9.73 -11.69
C GLY A 60 -10.29 -10.79 -10.90
N ALA A 61 -10.56 -10.96 -9.60
CA ALA A 61 -9.90 -12.01 -8.82
C ALA A 61 -10.39 -13.42 -9.24
N PRO A 62 -9.46 -14.37 -9.54
CA PRO A 62 -9.84 -15.76 -9.83
C PRO A 62 -10.44 -16.40 -8.58
N GLY A 63 -11.56 -17.09 -8.73
CA GLY A 63 -12.21 -17.79 -7.61
C GLY A 63 -13.16 -16.94 -6.77
N ALA A 64 -13.49 -15.71 -7.18
CA ALA A 64 -14.52 -14.87 -6.58
C ALA A 64 -15.94 -15.45 -6.78
N GLY A 65 -16.11 -16.72 -6.46
CA GLY A 65 -17.36 -17.46 -6.64
C GLY A 65 -18.44 -17.20 -5.59
N SER A 66 -18.16 -16.44 -4.51
CA SER A 66 -19.19 -16.16 -3.50
C SER A 66 -18.86 -15.06 -2.48
N SER A 67 -17.66 -14.51 -2.42
CA SER A 67 -17.35 -13.36 -1.57
C SER A 67 -16.49 -12.38 -2.36
N PRO A 68 -16.94 -11.13 -2.55
CA PRO A 68 -16.11 -10.12 -3.18
C PRO A 68 -14.86 -9.91 -2.31
N SER A 69 -13.69 -9.97 -2.93
CA SER A 69 -12.48 -9.50 -2.28
C SER A 69 -12.63 -8.00 -2.08
N VAL A 70 -12.31 -7.51 -0.88
CA VAL A 70 -12.42 -6.09 -0.53
C VAL A 70 -11.03 -5.54 -0.29
N LEU A 71 -10.76 -4.38 -0.88
CA LEU A 71 -9.55 -3.61 -0.62
C LEU A 71 -9.92 -2.43 0.28
N GLU A 72 -9.35 -2.39 1.48
CA GLU A 72 -9.55 -1.31 2.43
C GLU A 72 -8.43 -0.27 2.30
N VAL A 73 -8.81 0.99 2.22
CA VAL A 73 -7.90 2.14 2.13
C VAL A 73 -8.23 3.11 3.25
N TYR A 74 -7.24 3.49 4.04
CA TYR A 74 -7.37 4.60 4.97
C TYR A 74 -6.96 5.90 4.27
N THR A 75 -7.80 6.92 4.34
CA THR A 75 -7.52 8.24 3.78
C THR A 75 -7.91 9.37 4.73
N THR A 76 -7.09 10.41 4.81
CA THR A 76 -7.42 11.67 5.49
C THR A 76 -8.23 12.61 4.61
N ARG A 77 -8.37 12.30 3.32
CA ARG A 77 -9.06 13.11 2.32
C ARG A 77 -10.16 12.30 1.60
N PRO A 78 -11.20 11.84 2.34
CA PRO A 78 -12.31 11.11 1.72
C PRO A 78 -13.10 11.95 0.71
N ASP A 79 -13.01 13.27 0.79
CA ASP A 79 -13.59 14.22 -0.15
C ASP A 79 -13.03 14.07 -1.59
N THR A 80 -11.80 13.57 -1.75
CA THR A 80 -11.17 13.39 -3.06
C THR A 80 -11.52 12.06 -3.76
N LEU A 81 -12.35 11.25 -3.14
CA LEU A 81 -12.69 9.90 -3.62
C LEU A 81 -13.26 9.88 -5.06
N PHE A 82 -13.99 10.93 -5.45
CA PHE A 82 -14.50 11.10 -6.81
C PHE A 82 -13.39 11.23 -7.86
N GLY A 83 -12.20 11.70 -7.46
CA GLY A 83 -11.03 11.87 -8.32
C GLY A 83 -10.04 10.71 -8.27
N ALA A 84 -10.36 9.61 -7.60
CA ALA A 84 -9.53 8.42 -7.58
C ALA A 84 -9.49 7.79 -8.98
N THR A 85 -8.29 7.68 -9.56
CA THR A 85 -8.09 7.18 -10.93
C THR A 85 -7.42 5.82 -10.97
N PHE A 86 -6.71 5.43 -9.93
CA PHE A 86 -6.14 4.10 -9.74
C PHE A 86 -5.94 3.82 -8.25
N MET A 87 -5.61 2.57 -7.94
CA MET A 87 -5.25 2.13 -6.61
C MET A 87 -3.87 1.51 -6.63
N VAL A 88 -3.16 1.57 -5.51
CA VAL A 88 -1.84 0.95 -5.38
C VAL A 88 -1.79 0.13 -4.11
N VAL A 89 -1.25 -1.07 -4.21
CA VAL A 89 -1.02 -1.97 -3.08
C VAL A 89 0.47 -2.23 -2.89
N ALA A 90 0.86 -2.45 -1.64
CA ALA A 90 2.21 -2.89 -1.31
C ALA A 90 2.52 -4.26 -1.95
N PRO A 91 3.77 -4.55 -2.31
CA PRO A 91 4.18 -5.85 -2.85
C PRO A 91 3.84 -7.03 -1.93
N GLU A 92 3.75 -6.79 -0.63
CA GLU A 92 3.45 -7.78 0.41
C GLU A 92 1.95 -7.92 0.70
N HIS A 93 1.08 -7.14 0.02
CA HIS A 93 -0.35 -7.10 0.32
C HIS A 93 -1.05 -8.44 0.05
N PRO A 94 -1.88 -8.95 1.00
CA PRO A 94 -2.51 -10.27 0.89
C PRO A 94 -3.42 -10.46 -0.33
N ILE A 95 -3.96 -9.37 -0.89
CA ILE A 95 -4.83 -9.44 -2.08
C ILE A 95 -4.11 -10.01 -3.31
N LEU A 96 -2.79 -9.90 -3.35
CA LEU A 96 -1.98 -10.46 -4.43
C LEU A 96 -1.85 -11.98 -4.34
N GLY A 97 -2.20 -12.57 -3.20
CA GLY A 97 -1.97 -13.99 -2.88
C GLY A 97 -0.56 -14.24 -2.34
N GLY A 98 -0.35 -15.48 -1.90
CA GLY A 98 0.86 -15.85 -1.18
C GLY A 98 0.81 -15.46 0.30
N THR A 99 1.71 -16.02 1.10
CA THR A 99 1.87 -15.64 2.49
C THR A 99 2.74 -14.39 2.60
N ALA A 100 2.36 -13.44 3.46
CA ALA A 100 3.23 -12.33 3.83
C ALA A 100 4.55 -12.92 4.38
N GLY A 101 5.65 -12.80 3.61
CA GLY A 101 6.95 -13.39 3.95
C GLY A 101 7.26 -14.76 3.31
N GLY A 102 6.38 -15.28 2.43
CA GLY A 102 6.70 -16.41 1.53
C GLY A 102 7.65 -15.99 0.40
N ASP A 103 8.18 -16.99 -0.33
CA ASP A 103 9.06 -16.73 -1.47
C ASP A 103 8.36 -15.77 -2.45
N ALA A 104 8.98 -14.62 -2.64
CA ALA A 104 8.40 -13.53 -3.45
C ALA A 104 8.18 -13.94 -4.91
N ASP A 105 8.84 -15.02 -5.35
CA ASP A 105 8.94 -15.47 -6.71
C ASP A 105 7.93 -16.58 -7.06
N ASP A 106 7.10 -17.02 -6.12
CA ASP A 106 6.11 -18.08 -6.38
C ASP A 106 4.89 -17.52 -7.13
N GLU A 107 5.01 -17.49 -8.46
CA GLU A 107 3.92 -17.11 -9.38
C GLU A 107 2.65 -17.95 -9.15
N ALA A 108 2.80 -19.22 -8.77
CA ALA A 108 1.68 -20.13 -8.56
C ALA A 108 0.85 -19.79 -7.33
N ALA A 109 1.45 -19.13 -6.32
CA ALA A 109 0.77 -18.70 -5.11
C ALA A 109 -0.04 -17.41 -5.30
N LEU A 110 0.11 -16.71 -6.44
CA LEU A 110 -0.61 -15.47 -6.69
C LEU A 110 -2.07 -15.73 -7.09
N THR A 111 -3.01 -15.03 -6.44
CA THR A 111 -4.45 -15.09 -6.71
C THR A 111 -4.89 -14.05 -7.74
N LEU A 112 -4.08 -13.88 -8.79
CA LEU A 112 -4.29 -12.89 -9.84
C LEU A 112 -4.84 -13.54 -11.12
N PRO A 113 -5.45 -12.74 -12.04
CA PRO A 113 -5.88 -13.23 -13.34
C PRO A 113 -4.76 -13.93 -14.11
N GLN A 114 -5.09 -14.93 -14.90
CA GLN A 114 -4.14 -15.65 -15.74
C GLN A 114 -3.83 -14.93 -17.06
N ALA A 115 -4.69 -14.02 -17.46
CA ALA A 115 -4.53 -13.22 -18.67
C ALA A 115 -4.81 -11.75 -18.37
N TRP A 116 -4.21 -10.86 -19.13
CA TRP A 116 -4.50 -9.43 -19.04
C TRP A 116 -5.97 -9.15 -19.43
N PRO A 117 -6.66 -8.30 -18.64
CA PRO A 117 -7.96 -7.78 -19.04
C PRO A 117 -7.90 -7.07 -20.41
N GLU A 118 -9.00 -7.14 -21.15
CA GLU A 118 -9.12 -6.42 -22.42
C GLU A 118 -8.88 -4.91 -22.21
N GLY A 119 -8.15 -4.29 -23.14
CA GLY A 119 -7.79 -2.86 -23.04
C GLY A 119 -6.60 -2.54 -22.14
N THR A 120 -5.90 -3.55 -21.58
CA THR A 120 -4.69 -3.32 -20.78
C THR A 120 -3.61 -2.64 -21.64
N LYS A 121 -3.08 -1.51 -21.16
CA LYS A 121 -2.00 -0.78 -21.82
C LYS A 121 -0.67 -1.52 -21.67
N ASN A 122 0.13 -1.60 -22.73
CA ASN A 122 1.45 -2.26 -22.69
C ASN A 122 2.38 -1.67 -21.61
N ALA A 123 2.32 -0.37 -21.38
CA ALA A 123 3.11 0.29 -20.34
C ALA A 123 2.80 -0.23 -18.93
N TRP A 124 1.62 -0.80 -18.70
CA TRP A 124 1.20 -1.29 -17.39
C TRP A 124 1.67 -2.72 -17.08
N THR A 125 2.09 -3.45 -18.13
CA THR A 125 2.39 -4.89 -18.01
C THR A 125 3.81 -5.19 -17.52
N GLY A 126 4.67 -4.17 -17.44
CA GLY A 126 6.10 -4.39 -17.18
C GLY A 126 6.81 -5.28 -18.21
N GLY A 127 6.20 -5.45 -19.41
CA GLY A 127 6.71 -6.33 -20.47
C GLY A 127 6.39 -7.81 -20.28
N ALA A 128 5.63 -8.19 -19.24
CA ALA A 128 5.27 -9.58 -18.97
C ALA A 128 4.05 -10.04 -19.76
N ALA A 129 3.95 -11.34 -20.02
CA ALA A 129 2.83 -11.91 -20.77
C ALA A 129 1.55 -12.04 -19.93
N THR A 130 1.66 -12.13 -18.60
CA THR A 130 0.53 -12.27 -17.68
C THR A 130 0.66 -11.39 -16.45
N PRO A 131 -0.47 -11.03 -15.78
CA PRO A 131 -0.44 -10.31 -14.50
C PRO A 131 0.43 -11.00 -13.44
N ARG A 132 0.34 -12.33 -13.34
CA ARG A 132 1.11 -13.12 -12.37
C ARG A 132 2.61 -12.97 -12.57
N GLN A 133 3.08 -13.10 -13.81
CA GLN A 133 4.50 -12.92 -14.14
C GLN A 133 4.98 -11.50 -13.83
N ALA A 134 4.19 -10.49 -14.20
CA ALA A 134 4.52 -9.09 -13.91
C ALA A 134 4.67 -8.83 -12.41
N VAL A 135 3.69 -9.29 -11.63
CA VAL A 135 3.67 -9.07 -10.17
C VAL A 135 4.76 -9.88 -9.47
N ALA A 136 4.99 -11.14 -9.86
CA ALA A 136 6.08 -11.96 -9.30
C ALA A 136 7.44 -11.30 -9.54
N ALA A 137 7.72 -10.90 -10.77
CA ALA A 137 8.97 -10.21 -11.13
C ALA A 137 9.13 -8.89 -10.37
N TYR A 138 8.05 -8.11 -10.22
CA TYR A 138 8.08 -6.85 -9.49
C TYR A 138 8.31 -7.07 -7.98
N ARG A 139 7.66 -8.07 -7.37
CA ARG A 139 7.87 -8.44 -5.97
C ARG A 139 9.31 -8.84 -5.69
N ALA A 140 9.92 -9.63 -6.57
CA ALA A 140 11.33 -10.01 -6.46
C ALA A 140 12.25 -8.77 -6.48
N GLN A 141 12.01 -7.82 -7.36
CA GLN A 141 12.75 -6.56 -7.39
C GLN A 141 12.54 -5.71 -6.13
N ALA A 142 11.29 -5.62 -5.64
CA ALA A 142 10.95 -4.84 -4.46
C ALA A 142 11.57 -5.43 -3.19
N SER A 143 11.62 -6.75 -3.06
CA SER A 143 12.20 -7.45 -1.90
C SER A 143 13.71 -7.26 -1.79
N ALA A 144 14.40 -6.99 -2.90
CA ALA A 144 15.82 -6.69 -2.92
C ALA A 144 16.16 -5.28 -2.40
N LYS A 145 15.17 -4.39 -2.28
CA LYS A 145 15.34 -3.01 -1.83
C LYS A 145 15.14 -2.88 -0.32
N SER A 146 15.88 -1.98 0.31
CA SER A 146 15.62 -1.57 1.70
C SER A 146 14.38 -0.67 1.78
N GLU A 147 13.75 -0.56 2.96
CA GLU A 147 12.63 0.37 3.16
C GLU A 147 13.03 1.82 2.91
N ALA A 148 14.25 2.22 3.29
CA ALA A 148 14.75 3.57 3.03
C ALA A 148 14.83 3.88 1.53
N GLU A 149 15.27 2.92 0.71
CA GLU A 149 15.28 3.07 -0.75
C GLU A 149 13.89 3.10 -1.36
N ARG A 150 12.90 2.47 -0.73
CA ARG A 150 11.51 2.46 -1.20
C ARG A 150 10.79 3.78 -0.92
N VAL A 151 11.14 4.48 0.18
CA VAL A 151 10.49 5.73 0.64
C VAL A 151 11.14 6.98 0.03
N ASP A 152 12.29 6.84 -0.64
CA ASP A 152 13.00 7.97 -1.23
C ASP A 152 12.08 8.73 -2.22
N GLU A 153 11.80 10.01 -1.90
CA GLU A 153 10.88 10.86 -2.66
C GLU A 153 11.47 11.29 -4.01
N GLU A 154 12.79 11.39 -4.12
CA GLU A 154 13.48 11.80 -5.35
C GLU A 154 13.51 10.69 -6.42
N ARG A 155 13.15 9.47 -6.02
CA ARG A 155 13.20 8.31 -6.90
C ARG A 155 12.00 8.24 -7.83
N THR A 156 12.22 7.86 -9.08
CA THR A 156 11.16 7.52 -10.05
C THR A 156 10.27 6.42 -9.46
N LYS A 157 8.98 6.70 -9.35
CA LYS A 157 7.98 5.74 -8.90
C LYS A 157 7.75 4.70 -9.98
N THR A 158 7.77 3.43 -9.60
CA THR A 158 7.56 2.30 -10.53
C THR A 158 6.48 1.38 -9.98
N GLY A 159 5.83 0.64 -10.86
CA GLY A 159 4.84 -0.35 -10.51
C GLY A 159 4.33 -1.10 -11.72
N VAL A 160 3.56 -2.14 -11.48
CA VAL A 160 2.91 -2.92 -12.55
C VAL A 160 1.44 -3.14 -12.22
N PHE A 161 0.62 -3.29 -13.25
CA PHE A 161 -0.81 -3.57 -13.11
C PHE A 161 -1.00 -5.01 -12.61
N THR A 162 -1.95 -5.21 -11.72
CA THR A 162 -2.25 -6.53 -11.14
C THR A 162 -3.28 -7.33 -11.96
N GLY A 163 -3.94 -6.69 -12.92
CA GLY A 163 -5.11 -7.25 -13.60
C GLY A 163 -6.42 -7.12 -12.80
N LEU A 164 -6.37 -6.56 -11.61
CA LEU A 164 -7.53 -6.34 -10.73
C LEU A 164 -8.04 -4.90 -10.87
N PHE A 165 -9.34 -4.73 -10.59
CA PHE A 165 -9.98 -3.43 -10.52
C PHE A 165 -10.69 -3.26 -9.17
N GLY A 166 -10.50 -2.11 -8.54
CA GLY A 166 -11.32 -1.69 -7.40
C GLY A 166 -12.54 -0.92 -7.89
N ILE A 167 -13.70 -1.22 -7.34
CA ILE A 167 -14.93 -0.47 -7.68
C ILE A 167 -15.03 0.73 -6.75
N ASN A 168 -14.96 1.92 -7.31
CA ASN A 168 -15.08 3.15 -6.54
C ASN A 168 -16.48 3.27 -5.93
N PRO A 169 -16.63 3.30 -4.59
CA PRO A 169 -17.94 3.20 -3.94
C PRO A 169 -18.83 4.42 -4.15
N VAL A 170 -18.29 5.56 -4.59
CA VAL A 170 -19.09 6.79 -4.77
C VAL A 170 -19.65 6.96 -6.17
N ASN A 171 -19.01 6.37 -7.19
CA ASN A 171 -19.45 6.53 -8.59
C ASN A 171 -19.60 5.20 -9.35
N GLY A 172 -19.26 4.07 -8.72
CA GLY A 172 -19.35 2.74 -9.32
C GLY A 172 -18.32 2.46 -10.43
N GLN A 173 -17.37 3.36 -10.67
CA GLN A 173 -16.39 3.19 -11.74
C GLN A 173 -15.28 2.21 -11.31
N PRO A 174 -14.88 1.29 -12.21
CA PRO A 174 -13.70 0.45 -11.97
C PRO A 174 -12.43 1.28 -12.11
N VAL A 175 -11.55 1.20 -11.11
CA VAL A 175 -10.23 1.81 -11.13
C VAL A 175 -9.17 0.71 -11.09
N PRO A 176 -8.11 0.76 -11.92
CA PRO A 176 -7.09 -0.28 -11.95
C PRO A 176 -6.28 -0.33 -10.65
N VAL A 177 -5.91 -1.54 -10.23
CA VAL A 177 -5.08 -1.78 -9.04
C VAL A 177 -3.67 -2.11 -9.48
N PHE A 178 -2.71 -1.29 -9.07
CA PHE A 178 -1.29 -1.50 -9.31
C PHE A 178 -0.59 -2.04 -8.06
N VAL A 179 0.53 -2.72 -8.24
CA VAL A 179 1.49 -2.99 -7.18
C VAL A 179 2.67 -2.06 -7.35
N ALA A 180 3.09 -1.39 -6.27
CA ALA A 180 4.25 -0.50 -6.29
C ALA A 180 4.98 -0.50 -4.95
N ASP A 181 6.30 -0.32 -4.99
CA ASP A 181 7.19 -0.44 -3.84
C ASP A 181 7.23 0.80 -2.94
N TYR A 182 6.66 1.93 -3.38
CA TYR A 182 6.54 3.13 -2.54
C TYR A 182 5.38 3.04 -1.53
N VAL A 183 4.47 2.07 -1.69
CA VAL A 183 3.47 1.73 -0.68
C VAL A 183 4.05 0.67 0.25
N LEU A 184 4.12 0.98 1.54
CA LEU A 184 4.71 0.09 2.54
C LEU A 184 3.65 -0.78 3.20
N TRP A 185 3.94 -2.08 3.30
CA TRP A 185 3.17 -2.99 4.14
C TRP A 185 3.44 -2.71 5.63
N GLY A 186 2.37 -2.62 6.42
CA GLY A 186 2.49 -2.28 7.85
C GLY A 186 2.28 -0.79 8.15
N TYR A 187 2.14 0.04 7.11
CA TYR A 187 1.68 1.42 7.23
C TYR A 187 0.24 1.52 6.71
N GLY A 188 -0.71 1.84 7.59
CA GLY A 188 -2.14 1.78 7.27
C GLY A 188 -2.58 0.37 6.88
N THR A 189 -3.31 0.25 5.78
CA THR A 189 -3.81 -1.01 5.23
C THR A 189 -2.86 -1.64 4.20
N GLY A 190 -1.73 -1.00 3.89
CA GLY A 190 -0.85 -1.41 2.78
C GLY A 190 -1.47 -1.19 1.40
N ALA A 191 -2.51 -0.35 1.33
CA ALA A 191 -3.19 0.04 0.10
C ALA A 191 -3.53 1.53 0.13
N ILE A 192 -3.48 2.17 -1.02
CA ILE A 192 -3.88 3.57 -1.20
C ILE A 192 -4.81 3.71 -2.40
N MET A 193 -5.71 4.66 -2.34
CA MET A 193 -6.35 5.23 -3.52
C MET A 193 -5.48 6.38 -4.04
N ALA A 194 -5.29 6.45 -5.33
CA ALA A 194 -4.46 7.46 -5.96
C ALA A 194 -5.31 8.55 -6.61
N VAL A 195 -4.98 9.79 -6.28
CA VAL A 195 -5.68 10.99 -6.77
C VAL A 195 -4.65 11.97 -7.35
N PRO A 196 -4.19 11.79 -8.58
CA PRO A 196 -3.12 12.60 -9.20
C PRO A 196 -3.36 14.11 -9.19
N ALA A 197 -4.63 14.53 -9.14
CA ALA A 197 -4.97 15.95 -9.05
C ALA A 197 -4.70 16.59 -7.66
N HIS A 198 -4.39 15.78 -6.63
CA HIS A 198 -4.24 16.23 -5.25
C HIS A 198 -3.02 15.68 -4.52
N ASP A 199 -2.21 14.81 -5.17
CA ASP A 199 -0.99 14.23 -4.58
C ASP A 199 0.11 14.14 -5.64
N ASP A 200 1.26 14.75 -5.35
CA ASP A 200 2.40 14.81 -6.28
C ASP A 200 3.03 13.43 -6.54
N ARG A 201 2.96 12.52 -5.57
CA ARG A 201 3.47 11.15 -5.73
C ARG A 201 2.58 10.33 -6.66
N ASP A 202 1.27 10.52 -6.53
CA ASP A 202 0.28 9.89 -7.41
C ASP A 202 0.42 10.44 -8.84
N TRP A 203 0.67 11.76 -8.96
CA TRP A 203 0.95 12.38 -10.25
C TRP A 203 2.24 11.84 -10.88
N ALA A 204 3.30 11.71 -10.10
CA ALA A 204 4.58 11.20 -10.59
C ALA A 204 4.52 9.72 -11.03
N PHE A 205 3.59 8.94 -10.46
CA PHE A 205 3.36 7.56 -10.84
C PHE A 205 2.48 7.43 -12.10
N ALA A 206 1.48 8.32 -12.28
CA ALA A 206 0.49 8.30 -13.37
C ALA A 206 1.09 8.59 -14.73
#